data_7993d956165fa828d8090d1a0124ddfe
#
_entry.id   7993d956165fa828d8090d1a0124ddfe
#
_cell.length_a   1.000
_cell.length_b   1.000
_cell.length_c   1.000
_cell.angle_alpha   90.00
_cell.angle_beta   90.00
_cell.angle_gamma   90.00
#
_symmetry.space_group_name_H-M   'P 1'
#
loop_
_entity.id
_entity.type
_entity.pdbx_description
1 polymer ?
#
loop_
_entity_poly.entity_id
_entity_poly.type
_entity_poly.pdbx_seq_one_letter_code
_entity_poly.pdbx_strand_id
1 'polypeptide(L)'
;TTVARALCNELDLDYIIINGSEESGIDTLRNKIKQFASSVSLSGGLKVVILDEADYLNPQSTQPALRGFIEEFSANCRFILTCNFKNRIIEPLHSRTSVIEFAMPKKEKEALAGQFMQRVQQILSVESINSEPAVIAELIMKYFPDFRRTLNELQRYSNFGKIDSGILVNANDIALDTLMNA
;
A
#
# COMPACT_ATOMS: atom_id res chain seq x y z
N THR A 1 -2.40 1.64 1.79
CA THR A 1 -3.62 0.83 1.51
C THR A 1 -3.88 -0.21 2.60
N THR A 2 -2.93 -1.12 2.90
CA THR A 2 -3.14 -2.27 3.81
C THR A 2 -3.62 -1.85 5.20
N VAL A 3 -2.98 -0.84 5.82
CA VAL A 3 -3.37 -0.35 7.15
C VAL A 3 -4.78 0.26 7.14
N ALA A 4 -5.13 1.02 6.09
CA ALA A 4 -6.46 1.59 5.95
C ALA A 4 -7.56 0.52 5.89
N ARG A 5 -7.33 -0.55 5.11
CA ARG A 5 -8.24 -1.71 5.05
C ARG A 5 -8.33 -2.46 6.37
N ALA A 6 -7.18 -2.73 7.00
CA ALA A 6 -7.12 -3.42 8.28
C ALA A 6 -7.91 -2.66 9.35
N LEU A 7 -7.74 -1.33 9.41
CA LEU A 7 -8.49 -0.47 10.33
C LEU A 7 -10.00 -0.54 10.11
N CYS A 8 -10.46 -0.48 8.86
CA CYS A 8 -11.88 -0.58 8.56
C CYS A 8 -12.46 -1.95 8.94
N ASN A 9 -11.71 -3.04 8.65
CA ASN A 9 -12.13 -4.40 9.02
C ASN A 9 -12.14 -4.61 10.54
N GLU A 10 -11.15 -4.10 11.26
CA GLU A 10 -11.05 -4.20 12.73
C GLU A 10 -12.22 -3.50 13.43
N LEU A 11 -12.65 -2.37 12.87
CA LEU A 11 -13.74 -1.55 13.42
C LEU A 11 -15.11 -1.89 12.82
N ASP A 12 -15.21 -2.92 11.99
CA ASP A 12 -16.44 -3.33 11.28
C ASP A 12 -17.14 -2.17 10.56
N LEU A 13 -16.35 -1.37 9.83
CA LEU A 13 -16.83 -0.20 9.11
C LEU A 13 -17.07 -0.51 7.64
N ASP A 14 -18.18 -0.01 7.10
CA ASP A 14 -18.43 -0.01 5.66
C ASP A 14 -17.41 0.90 4.96
N TYR A 15 -16.74 0.42 3.95
CA TYR A 15 -15.78 1.23 3.19
C TYR A 15 -15.78 0.96 1.70
N ILE A 16 -15.39 1.97 0.93
CA ILE A 16 -15.04 1.83 -0.50
C ILE A 16 -13.59 2.25 -0.70
N ILE A 17 -12.98 1.66 -1.73
CA ILE A 17 -11.64 2.06 -2.16
C ILE A 17 -11.74 2.62 -3.57
N ILE A 18 -11.17 3.80 -3.76
CA ILE A 18 -11.04 4.46 -5.04
C ILE A 18 -9.55 4.68 -5.29
N ASN A 19 -9.03 4.14 -6.38
CA ASN A 19 -7.63 4.31 -6.75
C ASN A 19 -7.45 5.57 -7.59
N GLY A 20 -6.68 6.54 -7.08
CA GLY A 20 -6.43 7.80 -7.75
C GLY A 20 -5.63 7.69 -9.05
N SER A 21 -4.86 6.63 -9.23
CA SER A 21 -4.12 6.37 -10.48
C SER A 21 -5.02 5.81 -11.61
N GLU A 22 -6.09 5.12 -11.25
CA GLU A 22 -7.02 4.52 -12.22
C GLU A 22 -8.24 5.40 -12.47
N GLU A 23 -8.74 6.06 -11.43
CA GLU A 23 -9.99 6.81 -11.43
C GLU A 23 -9.77 8.28 -11.02
N SER A 24 -8.99 9.02 -11.80
CA SER A 24 -8.62 10.42 -11.49
C SER A 24 -9.67 11.46 -11.88
N GLY A 25 -10.74 11.07 -12.61
CA GLY A 25 -11.78 11.97 -13.09
C GLY A 25 -12.68 12.49 -11.96
N ILE A 26 -12.87 13.83 -11.93
CA ILE A 26 -13.67 14.50 -10.87
C ILE A 26 -15.12 14.01 -10.80
N ASP A 27 -15.76 13.78 -11.95
CA ASP A 27 -17.16 13.36 -11.99
C ASP A 27 -17.34 11.90 -11.53
N THR A 28 -16.41 11.03 -11.90
CA THR A 28 -16.39 9.64 -11.43
C THR A 28 -16.25 9.60 -9.91
N LEU A 29 -15.29 10.34 -9.37
CA LEU A 29 -15.07 10.46 -7.93
C LEU A 29 -16.29 11.01 -7.21
N ARG A 30 -16.85 12.11 -7.72
CA ARG A 30 -18.05 12.75 -7.15
C ARG A 30 -19.22 11.77 -7.08
N ASN A 31 -19.50 11.08 -8.16
CA ASN A 31 -20.63 10.16 -8.20
C ASN A 31 -20.45 8.97 -7.26
N LYS A 32 -19.27 8.34 -7.24
CA LYS A 32 -18.96 7.23 -6.33
C LYS A 32 -19.02 7.64 -4.85
N ILE A 33 -18.39 8.76 -4.51
CA ILE A 33 -18.40 9.25 -3.13
C ILE A 33 -19.82 9.61 -2.70
N LYS A 34 -20.58 10.36 -3.53
CA LYS A 34 -21.96 10.72 -3.24
C LYS A 34 -22.85 9.51 -3.04
N GLN A 35 -22.81 8.56 -3.96
CA GLN A 35 -23.61 7.35 -3.91
C GLN A 35 -23.31 6.56 -2.62
N PHE A 36 -22.04 6.39 -2.30
CA PHE A 36 -21.65 5.67 -1.10
C PHE A 36 -22.00 6.43 0.18
N ALA A 37 -21.64 7.71 0.27
CA ALA A 37 -21.86 8.51 1.49
C ALA A 37 -23.35 8.76 1.79
N SER A 38 -24.21 8.81 0.75
CA SER A 38 -25.66 9.03 0.91
C SER A 38 -26.44 7.73 1.17
N SER A 39 -25.85 6.55 0.96
CA SER A 39 -26.52 5.28 1.27
C SER A 39 -26.50 5.02 2.79
N VAL A 40 -27.44 4.23 3.28
CA VAL A 40 -27.47 3.80 4.69
C VAL A 40 -26.34 2.80 4.92
N SER A 41 -25.63 2.91 6.07
CA SER A 41 -24.68 1.91 6.50
C SER A 41 -25.39 0.65 6.95
N LEU A 42 -24.92 -0.52 6.51
CA LEU A 42 -25.49 -1.81 6.94
C LEU A 42 -25.08 -2.14 8.38
N SER A 43 -23.91 -1.70 8.81
CA SER A 43 -23.42 -1.85 10.20
C SER A 43 -23.96 -0.78 11.16
N GLY A 44 -24.66 0.23 10.65
CA GLY A 44 -25.17 1.36 11.45
C GLY A 44 -24.10 2.35 11.91
N GLY A 45 -22.86 2.17 11.44
CA GLY A 45 -21.67 2.98 11.80
C GLY A 45 -21.30 4.06 10.79
N LEU A 46 -20.17 4.69 11.03
CA LEU A 46 -19.53 5.60 10.11
C LEU A 46 -19.00 4.83 8.88
N LYS A 47 -19.08 5.46 7.73
CA LYS A 47 -18.51 4.93 6.49
C LYS A 47 -17.14 5.50 6.23
N VAL A 48 -16.34 4.78 5.47
CA VAL A 48 -14.98 5.23 5.13
C VAL A 48 -14.76 5.21 3.62
N VAL A 49 -14.32 6.32 3.08
CA VAL A 49 -13.81 6.41 1.71
C VAL A 49 -12.28 6.36 1.76
N ILE A 50 -11.69 5.30 1.22
CA ILE A 50 -10.24 5.17 1.08
C ILE A 50 -9.87 5.63 -0.32
N LEU A 51 -9.11 6.72 -0.40
CA LEU A 51 -8.51 7.23 -1.63
C LEU A 51 -7.08 6.73 -1.70
N ASP A 52 -6.89 5.63 -2.39
CA ASP A 52 -5.56 5.03 -2.57
C ASP A 52 -4.80 5.73 -3.68
N GLU A 53 -3.50 5.90 -3.51
CA GLU A 53 -2.65 6.65 -4.45
C GLU A 53 -3.19 8.07 -4.74
N ALA A 54 -3.61 8.79 -3.69
CA ALA A 54 -4.24 10.11 -3.82
C ALA A 54 -3.31 11.19 -4.41
N ASP A 55 -2.01 10.97 -4.42
CA ASP A 55 -1.00 11.79 -5.07
C ASP A 55 -1.03 11.76 -6.61
N TYR A 56 -1.81 10.84 -7.20
CA TYR A 56 -2.11 10.83 -8.65
C TYR A 56 -3.36 11.63 -9.02
N LEU A 57 -4.18 12.02 -8.04
CA LEU A 57 -5.34 12.87 -8.28
C LEU A 57 -4.92 14.27 -8.72
N ASN A 58 -5.61 14.82 -9.72
CA ASN A 58 -5.29 16.14 -10.28
C ASN A 58 -5.36 17.23 -9.20
N PRO A 59 -4.23 17.95 -8.93
CA PRO A 59 -4.17 18.96 -7.87
C PRO A 59 -4.94 20.25 -8.19
N GLN A 60 -5.31 20.49 -9.45
CA GLN A 60 -6.05 21.68 -9.87
C GLN A 60 -7.56 21.47 -9.94
N SER A 61 -8.04 20.24 -10.03
CA SER A 61 -9.47 19.93 -10.18
C SER A 61 -9.99 18.97 -9.12
N THR A 62 -9.44 17.75 -9.04
CA THR A 62 -9.97 16.68 -8.23
C THR A 62 -9.67 16.86 -6.74
N GLN A 63 -8.44 17.21 -6.40
CA GLN A 63 -8.06 17.44 -5.00
C GLN A 63 -8.82 18.63 -4.36
N PRO A 64 -9.01 19.79 -5.02
CA PRO A 64 -9.88 20.85 -4.49
C PRO A 64 -11.34 20.42 -4.27
N ALA A 65 -11.88 19.58 -5.15
CA ALA A 65 -13.24 19.04 -4.98
C ALA A 65 -13.35 18.12 -3.75
N LEU A 66 -12.32 17.34 -3.45
CA LEU A 66 -12.28 16.48 -2.25
C LEU A 66 -12.41 17.28 -0.96
N ARG A 67 -11.88 18.50 -0.92
CA ARG A 67 -12.08 19.41 0.20
C ARG A 67 -13.56 19.61 0.52
N GLY A 68 -14.35 19.88 -0.53
CA GLY A 68 -15.80 20.02 -0.40
C GLY A 68 -16.49 18.74 0.06
N PHE A 69 -16.08 17.57 -0.46
CA PHE A 69 -16.66 16.28 -0.05
C PHE A 69 -16.35 15.92 1.40
N ILE A 70 -15.13 16.18 1.87
CA ILE A 70 -14.76 15.96 3.27
C ILE A 70 -15.66 16.77 4.21
N GLU A 71 -15.96 18.03 3.85
CA GLU A 71 -16.83 18.88 4.64
C GLU A 71 -18.31 18.47 4.51
N GLU A 72 -18.80 18.24 3.29
CA GLU A 72 -20.19 17.87 2.98
C GLU A 72 -20.61 16.57 3.68
N PHE A 73 -19.74 15.55 3.67
CA PHE A 73 -20.07 14.22 4.21
C PHE A 73 -19.49 13.94 5.60
N SER A 74 -18.95 14.95 6.27
CA SER A 74 -18.31 14.81 7.60
C SER A 74 -19.16 14.18 8.68
N ALA A 75 -20.49 14.29 8.60
CA ALA A 75 -21.41 13.68 9.55
C ALA A 75 -21.44 12.14 9.44
N ASN A 76 -21.38 11.59 8.21
CA ASN A 76 -21.63 10.18 7.93
C ASN A 76 -20.39 9.42 7.43
N CYS A 77 -19.38 10.15 6.97
CA CYS A 77 -18.26 9.55 6.27
C CYS A 77 -16.91 10.09 6.76
N ARG A 78 -15.90 9.25 6.76
CA ARG A 78 -14.51 9.62 6.99
C ARG A 78 -13.69 9.31 5.75
N PHE A 79 -12.62 10.06 5.57
CA PHE A 79 -11.75 9.94 4.40
C PHE A 79 -10.35 9.55 4.84
N ILE A 80 -9.81 8.52 4.21
CA ILE A 80 -8.41 8.09 4.37
C ILE A 80 -7.74 8.25 3.02
N LEU A 81 -6.74 9.11 2.95
CA LEU A 81 -5.92 9.31 1.77
C LEU A 81 -4.60 8.58 1.98
N THR A 82 -4.21 7.71 1.05
CA THR A 82 -2.88 7.13 1.04
C THR A 82 -2.07 7.71 -0.10
N CYS A 83 -0.81 7.98 0.11
CA CYS A 83 0.08 8.52 -0.92
C CYS A 83 1.53 8.11 -0.65
N ASN A 84 2.33 8.08 -1.70
CA ASN A 84 3.78 7.91 -1.61
C ASN A 84 4.48 9.29 -1.53
N PHE A 85 3.92 10.30 -2.17
CA PHE A 85 4.50 11.64 -2.27
C PHE A 85 3.57 12.68 -1.62
N LYS A 86 3.82 12.93 -0.33
CA LYS A 86 3.05 13.89 0.46
C LYS A 86 2.99 15.29 -0.17
N ASN A 87 4.07 15.73 -0.81
CA ASN A 87 4.18 17.02 -1.47
C ASN A 87 3.30 17.17 -2.72
N ARG A 88 2.71 16.10 -3.24
CA ARG A 88 1.72 16.12 -4.33
C ARG A 88 0.29 16.33 -3.83
N ILE A 89 0.06 16.24 -2.54
CA ILE A 89 -1.23 16.53 -1.92
C ILE A 89 -1.27 18.03 -1.61
N ILE A 90 -2.36 18.70 -1.99
CA ILE A 90 -2.50 20.15 -1.78
C ILE A 90 -2.65 20.51 -0.30
N GLU A 91 -2.11 21.64 0.11
CA GLU A 91 -2.13 22.12 1.50
C GLU A 91 -3.55 22.15 2.14
N PRO A 92 -4.61 22.56 1.42
CA PRO A 92 -5.96 22.52 1.97
C PRO A 92 -6.47 21.13 2.39
N LEU A 93 -5.92 20.04 1.84
CA LEU A 93 -6.23 18.67 2.29
C LEU A 93 -5.41 18.30 3.54
N HIS A 94 -4.14 18.74 3.60
CA HIS A 94 -3.32 18.54 4.81
C HIS A 94 -3.95 19.19 6.04
N SER A 95 -4.54 20.38 5.90
CA SER A 95 -5.19 21.06 7.03
C SER A 95 -6.48 20.40 7.52
N ARG A 96 -7.07 19.50 6.72
CA ARG A 96 -8.34 18.80 7.03
C ARG A 96 -8.15 17.34 7.42
N THR A 97 -6.93 16.85 7.36
CA THR A 97 -6.57 15.46 7.65
C THR A 97 -5.43 15.39 8.65
N SER A 98 -5.40 14.35 9.45
CA SER A 98 -4.24 14.04 10.28
C SER A 98 -3.20 13.29 9.44
N VAL A 99 -2.01 13.87 9.30
CA VAL A 99 -0.93 13.26 8.54
C VAL A 99 -0.20 12.24 9.41
N ILE A 100 -0.19 10.97 8.94
CA ILE A 100 0.53 9.87 9.58
C ILE A 100 1.62 9.41 8.62
N GLU A 101 2.87 9.59 9.01
CA GLU A 101 4.02 9.14 8.22
C GLU A 101 4.47 7.75 8.67
N PHE A 102 4.48 6.79 7.73
CA PHE A 102 5.01 5.45 7.96
C PHE A 102 6.53 5.45 7.72
N ALA A 103 7.23 6.23 8.55
CA ALA A 103 8.69 6.23 8.55
C ALA A 103 9.22 5.03 9.35
N MET A 104 10.25 4.38 8.83
CA MET A 104 10.90 3.26 9.51
C MET A 104 12.11 3.76 10.29
N PRO A 105 12.07 3.78 11.63
CA PRO A 105 13.21 4.14 12.46
C PRO A 105 14.37 3.18 12.22
N LYS A 106 15.58 3.70 12.15
CA LYS A 106 16.79 2.87 11.94
C LYS A 106 16.93 1.73 12.97
N LYS A 107 16.52 2.00 14.22
CA LYS A 107 16.58 1.03 15.31
C LYS A 107 15.61 -0.16 15.16
N GLU A 108 14.54 0.00 14.41
CA GLU A 108 13.51 -1.02 14.23
C GLU A 108 13.72 -1.86 12.97
N LYS A 109 14.64 -1.44 12.08
CA LYS A 109 14.89 -2.12 10.82
C LYS A 109 15.26 -3.60 11.00
N GLU A 110 16.17 -3.89 11.91
CA GLU A 110 16.62 -5.27 12.15
C GLU A 110 15.51 -6.14 12.72
N ALA A 111 14.75 -5.63 13.69
CA ALA A 111 13.62 -6.34 14.27
C ALA A 111 12.53 -6.62 13.23
N LEU A 112 12.21 -5.63 12.38
CA LEU A 112 11.23 -5.77 11.34
C LEU A 112 11.69 -6.73 10.22
N ALA A 113 12.98 -6.68 9.84
CA ALA A 113 13.56 -7.63 8.90
C ALA A 113 13.50 -9.07 9.46
N GLY A 114 13.76 -9.26 10.76
CA GLY A 114 13.61 -10.55 11.45
C GLY A 114 12.17 -11.06 11.44
N GLN A 115 11.20 -10.22 11.74
CA GLN A 115 9.77 -10.57 11.68
C GLN A 115 9.36 -10.93 10.23
N PHE A 116 9.83 -10.18 9.26
CA PHE A 116 9.57 -10.47 7.86
C PHE A 116 10.20 -11.79 7.42
N MET A 117 11.42 -12.09 7.87
CA MET A 117 12.07 -13.40 7.63
C MET A 117 11.22 -14.57 8.17
N GLN A 118 10.72 -14.46 9.39
CA GLN A 118 9.83 -15.47 9.97
C GLN A 118 8.56 -15.64 9.14
N ARG A 119 7.96 -14.53 8.68
CA ARG A 119 6.77 -14.58 7.84
C ARG A 119 7.03 -15.24 6.49
N VAL A 120 8.15 -14.91 5.84
CA VAL A 120 8.56 -15.56 4.58
C VAL A 120 8.75 -17.06 4.77
N GLN A 121 9.40 -17.50 5.84
CA GLN A 121 9.58 -18.93 6.13
C GLN A 121 8.25 -19.64 6.33
N GLN A 122 7.29 -19.01 7.03
CA GLN A 122 5.93 -19.56 7.19
C GLN A 122 5.24 -19.73 5.83
N ILE A 123 5.32 -18.72 4.96
CA ILE A 123 4.72 -18.78 3.62
C ILE A 123 5.33 -19.94 2.82
N LEU A 124 6.66 -20.03 2.76
CA LEU A 124 7.36 -21.07 2.02
C LEU A 124 7.04 -22.48 2.56
N SER A 125 6.88 -22.63 3.88
CA SER A 125 6.47 -23.87 4.50
C SER A 125 5.04 -24.27 4.11
N VAL A 126 4.09 -23.33 4.11
CA VAL A 126 2.70 -23.57 3.68
C VAL A 126 2.63 -23.98 2.22
N GLU A 127 3.41 -23.32 1.37
CA GLU A 127 3.50 -23.61 -0.08
C GLU A 127 4.37 -24.85 -0.38
N SER A 128 4.93 -25.51 0.64
CA SER A 128 5.80 -26.69 0.49
C SER A 128 7.03 -26.43 -0.39
N ILE A 129 7.58 -25.22 -0.36
CA ILE A 129 8.76 -24.81 -1.15
C ILE A 129 10.02 -25.00 -0.31
N ASN A 130 10.94 -25.85 -0.80
CA ASN A 130 12.25 -26.01 -0.18
C ASN A 130 13.10 -24.76 -0.36
N SER A 131 13.68 -24.26 0.73
CA SER A 131 14.47 -23.04 0.72
C SER A 131 15.64 -23.11 1.69
N GLU A 132 16.72 -22.43 1.34
CA GLU A 132 17.88 -22.27 2.22
C GLU A 132 17.70 -20.98 3.05
N PRO A 133 17.65 -21.04 4.40
CA PRO A 133 17.40 -19.84 5.22
C PRO A 133 18.41 -18.73 5.03
N ALA A 134 19.69 -19.07 4.75
CA ALA A 134 20.74 -18.09 4.50
C ALA A 134 20.47 -17.29 3.22
N VAL A 135 20.01 -17.95 2.16
CA VAL A 135 19.66 -17.31 0.87
C VAL A 135 18.48 -16.36 1.03
N ILE A 136 17.46 -16.76 1.80
CA ILE A 136 16.31 -15.90 2.09
C ILE A 136 16.74 -14.68 2.89
N ALA A 137 17.59 -14.85 3.89
CA ALA A 137 18.11 -13.73 4.68
C ALA A 137 18.86 -12.71 3.79
N GLU A 138 19.71 -13.19 2.91
CA GLU A 138 20.46 -12.34 1.98
C GLU A 138 19.54 -11.61 0.99
N LEU A 139 18.52 -12.30 0.45
CA LEU A 139 17.52 -11.69 -0.43
C LEU A 139 16.74 -10.59 0.29
N ILE A 140 16.33 -10.84 1.53
CA ILE A 140 15.64 -9.85 2.36
C ILE A 140 16.56 -8.63 2.57
N MET A 141 17.80 -8.84 2.99
CA MET A 141 18.75 -7.73 3.23
C MET A 141 18.99 -6.90 1.97
N LYS A 142 18.96 -7.52 0.80
CA LYS A 142 19.14 -6.84 -0.48
C LYS A 142 17.99 -5.91 -0.84
N TYR A 143 16.75 -6.32 -0.62
CA TYR A 143 15.57 -5.56 -1.06
C TYR A 143 14.86 -4.81 0.07
N PHE A 144 15.19 -5.08 1.34
CA PHE A 144 14.56 -4.42 2.47
C PHE A 144 14.68 -2.88 2.38
N PRO A 145 13.59 -2.13 2.55
CA PRO A 145 12.28 -2.52 3.10
C PRO A 145 11.22 -2.87 2.05
N ASP A 146 11.57 -3.19 0.82
CA ASP A 146 10.62 -3.55 -0.22
C ASP A 146 10.16 -5.01 -0.09
N PHE A 147 9.17 -5.23 0.78
CA PHE A 147 8.58 -6.55 1.01
C PHE A 147 7.92 -7.13 -0.24
N ARG A 148 7.29 -6.28 -1.06
CA ARG A 148 6.61 -6.72 -2.29
C ARG A 148 7.62 -7.29 -3.28
N ARG A 149 8.71 -6.58 -3.50
CA ARG A 149 9.78 -7.04 -4.40
C ARG A 149 10.38 -8.36 -3.92
N THR A 150 10.66 -8.47 -2.64
CA THR A 150 11.18 -9.72 -2.05
C THR A 150 10.24 -10.90 -2.31
N LEU A 151 8.93 -10.73 -2.05
CA LEU A 151 7.95 -11.78 -2.27
C LEU A 151 7.78 -12.14 -3.75
N ASN A 152 7.80 -11.15 -4.65
CA ASN A 152 7.73 -11.39 -6.09
C ASN A 152 8.93 -12.17 -6.59
N GLU A 153 10.15 -11.87 -6.12
CA GLU A 153 11.35 -12.63 -6.48
C GLU A 153 11.28 -14.07 -5.95
N LEU A 154 10.83 -14.26 -4.72
CA LEU A 154 10.63 -15.59 -4.17
C LEU A 154 9.60 -16.39 -4.96
N GLN A 155 8.46 -15.77 -5.31
CA GLN A 155 7.42 -16.40 -6.11
C GLN A 155 7.93 -16.75 -7.51
N ARG A 156 8.64 -15.84 -8.17
CA ARG A 156 9.23 -16.10 -9.48
C ARG A 156 10.18 -17.30 -9.44
N TYR A 157 11.02 -17.37 -8.40
CA TYR A 157 12.04 -18.41 -8.27
C TYR A 157 11.47 -19.74 -7.81
N SER A 158 10.37 -19.74 -7.07
CA SER A 158 9.69 -20.95 -6.61
C SER A 158 9.21 -21.86 -7.76
N ASN A 159 8.96 -21.28 -8.95
CA ASN A 159 8.61 -22.06 -10.16
C ASN A 159 9.70 -23.06 -10.58
N PHE A 160 10.94 -22.88 -10.11
CA PHE A 160 12.03 -23.83 -10.32
C PHE A 160 12.08 -24.97 -9.27
N GLY A 161 11.13 -24.99 -8.32
CA GLY A 161 10.94 -26.04 -7.31
C GLY A 161 11.80 -25.93 -6.05
N LYS A 162 12.86 -25.11 -6.06
CA LYS A 162 13.75 -24.90 -4.93
C LYS A 162 14.32 -23.49 -4.94
N ILE A 163 14.40 -22.87 -3.76
CA ILE A 163 15.07 -21.56 -3.60
C ILE A 163 16.47 -21.78 -3.06
N ASP A 164 17.46 -21.58 -3.91
CA ASP A 164 18.88 -21.68 -3.62
C ASP A 164 19.65 -20.41 -4.01
N SER A 165 20.99 -20.44 -3.92
CA SER A 165 21.85 -19.28 -4.22
C SER A 165 21.72 -18.71 -5.64
N GLY A 166 21.16 -19.46 -6.60
CA GLY A 166 20.88 -18.97 -7.95
C GLY A 166 19.96 -17.75 -8.01
N ILE A 167 19.07 -17.58 -7.01
CA ILE A 167 18.20 -16.41 -6.92
C ILE A 167 18.99 -15.10 -6.76
N LEU A 168 20.13 -15.16 -6.07
CA LEU A 168 20.97 -14.01 -5.80
C LEU A 168 21.76 -13.55 -7.05
N VAL A 169 22.14 -14.48 -7.90
CA VAL A 169 22.84 -14.21 -9.18
C VAL A 169 21.88 -13.51 -10.13
N ASN A 170 20.70 -14.07 -10.37
CA ASN A 170 19.68 -13.47 -11.23
C ASN A 170 19.23 -12.08 -10.75
N ALA A 171 19.24 -11.85 -9.43
CA ALA A 171 18.93 -10.55 -8.85
C ALA A 171 20.02 -9.50 -9.08
N ASN A 172 21.28 -9.89 -9.35
CA ASN A 172 22.37 -8.98 -9.68
C ASN A 172 22.36 -8.60 -11.16
N ASP A 173 22.03 -9.54 -12.06
CA ASP A 173 21.99 -9.28 -13.51
C ASP A 173 20.91 -8.26 -13.87
N ILE A 174 19.74 -8.32 -13.24
CA ILE A 174 18.67 -7.33 -13.43
C ILE A 174 19.09 -5.92 -12.97
N ALA A 175 19.88 -5.82 -11.91
CA ALA A 175 20.38 -4.53 -11.43
C ALA A 175 21.42 -3.92 -12.40
N LEU A 176 22.25 -4.74 -13.04
CA LEU A 176 23.21 -4.32 -14.05
C LEU A 176 22.52 -3.88 -15.34
N ASP A 177 21.52 -4.61 -15.83
CA ASP A 177 20.74 -4.24 -17.01
C ASP A 177 19.98 -2.92 -16.83
N THR A 178 19.49 -2.64 -15.61
CA THR A 178 18.81 -1.38 -15.31
C THR A 178 19.78 -0.21 -15.27
N LEU A 179 21.03 -0.42 -14.86
CA LEU A 179 22.09 0.60 -14.84
C LEU A 179 22.71 0.86 -16.23
N MET A 180 22.69 -0.12 -17.13
CA MET A 180 23.21 0.03 -18.49
C MET A 180 22.19 0.65 -19.46
N ASN A 181 20.90 0.70 -19.09
CA ASN A 181 19.81 1.26 -19.91
C ASN A 181 19.25 2.60 -19.35
N ALA A 182 19.91 3.21 -18.37
CA ALA A 182 19.59 4.53 -17.80
C ALA A 182 20.63 5.56 -18.19
#